data_0ef85b525ca6fab1f9fb2049f0497ede
#
_entry.id   0ef85b525ca6fab1f9fb2049f0497ede
#
_cell.length_a   1.000
_cell.length_b   1.000
_cell.length_c   1.000
_cell.angle_alpha   90.00
_cell.angle_beta   90.00
_cell.angle_gamma   90.00
#
_symmetry.space_group_name_H-M   'P 1'
#
loop_
_entity.id
_entity.type
_entity.pdbx_description
1 polymer ?
#
loop_
_entity_poly.entity_id
_entity_poly.type
_entity_poly.pdbx_seq_one_letter_code
_entity_poly.pdbx_strand_id
1 'polypeptide(L)'
;ESEMTDIMKFNDSVIMAISGIGYINGGMILGEIGDIHRFSNPSKLLAFAGLDPSVYQSGNFPAKTTRMSKRGSRVLRYALVNAAWNVVRNNATFKAYYDAKRAEGRSHYNALGHCAGKLVRVIWKMLTDEVEFLFHNSASDMIFS
;
A
#
# COMPACT_ATOMS: atom_id res chain seq x y z
N GLU A 1 13.36 1.41 23.86
CA GLU A 1 14.49 0.86 23.15
C GLU A 1 14.09 -0.20 22.14
N SER A 2 13.22 -1.10 22.53
CA SER A 2 12.71 -2.05 21.55
C SER A 2 11.93 -1.33 20.47
N GLU A 3 11.26 -0.25 20.82
CA GLU A 3 10.56 0.56 19.84
C GLU A 3 11.51 1.18 18.83
N MET A 4 12.64 1.70 19.32
CA MET A 4 13.63 2.27 18.41
C MET A 4 14.22 1.20 17.51
N THR A 5 14.47 0.03 18.05
CA THR A 5 14.99 -1.07 17.25
C THR A 5 13.99 -1.48 16.18
N ASP A 6 12.72 -1.54 16.53
CA ASP A 6 11.67 -1.91 15.57
C ASP A 6 11.54 -0.86 14.49
N ILE A 7 11.61 0.42 14.85
CA ILE A 7 11.54 1.50 13.86
C ILE A 7 12.71 1.41 12.89
N MET A 8 13.89 1.11 13.40
CA MET A 8 15.05 0.97 12.53
C MET A 8 14.92 -0.22 11.60
N LYS A 9 14.33 -1.31 12.08
CA LYS A 9 14.07 -2.45 11.21
C LYS A 9 13.08 -2.10 10.11
N PHE A 10 12.05 -1.31 10.45
CA PHE A 10 11.09 -0.88 9.45
C PHE A 10 11.75 -0.01 8.39
N ASN A 11 12.69 0.84 8.80
CA ASN A 11 13.40 1.68 7.85
C ASN A 11 14.20 0.88 6.86
N ASP A 12 14.65 -0.30 7.26
CA ASP A 12 15.41 -1.15 6.37
C ASP A 12 14.51 -1.99 5.47
N SER A 13 13.20 -1.89 5.66
CA SER A 13 12.29 -2.65 4.83
C SER A 13 12.35 -2.17 3.39
N VAL A 14 12.16 -3.10 2.48
CA VAL A 14 12.20 -2.83 1.05
C VAL A 14 11.16 -1.81 0.63
N ILE A 15 10.02 -1.71 1.32
CA ILE A 15 8.99 -0.74 0.91
C ILE A 15 9.44 0.69 1.11
N MET A 16 10.44 0.93 1.93
CA MET A 16 10.96 2.27 2.12
C MET A 16 11.68 2.78 0.88
N ALA A 17 11.97 1.92 -0.08
CA ALA A 17 12.53 2.35 -1.35
C ALA A 17 11.51 3.05 -2.24
N ILE A 18 10.22 2.92 -1.94
CA ILE A 18 9.19 3.56 -2.74
C ILE A 18 9.14 5.04 -2.40
N SER A 19 9.41 5.87 -3.42
CA SER A 19 9.38 7.32 -3.23
C SER A 19 7.99 7.77 -2.82
N GLY A 20 7.90 8.45 -1.69
CA GLY A 20 6.64 8.94 -1.18
C GLY A 20 6.12 8.19 0.02
N ILE A 21 6.63 6.99 0.28
CA ILE A 21 6.27 6.31 1.52
C ILE A 21 7.17 6.87 2.60
N GLY A 22 6.57 7.70 3.45
CA GLY A 22 7.31 8.29 4.53
C GLY A 22 7.51 7.36 5.69
N TYR A 23 8.31 7.79 6.59
CA TYR A 23 8.71 7.08 7.78
C TYR A 23 7.50 6.60 8.59
N ILE A 24 6.59 7.52 8.86
CA ILE A 24 5.44 7.24 9.71
C ILE A 24 4.46 6.32 9.01
N ASN A 25 4.12 6.64 7.76
CA ASN A 25 3.20 5.79 7.00
C ASN A 25 3.79 4.41 6.78
N GLY A 26 5.08 4.33 6.47
CA GLY A 26 5.75 3.05 6.30
C GLY A 26 5.71 2.20 7.55
N GLY A 27 5.96 2.83 8.71
CA GLY A 27 5.91 2.14 9.98
C GLY A 27 4.51 1.64 10.31
N MET A 28 3.50 2.47 10.05
CA MET A 28 2.12 2.07 10.28
C MET A 28 1.72 0.91 9.37
N ILE A 29 2.10 0.98 8.11
CA ILE A 29 1.79 -0.08 7.15
C ILE A 29 2.40 -1.39 7.61
N LEU A 30 3.69 -1.37 7.91
CA LEU A 30 4.39 -2.60 8.31
C LEU A 30 3.88 -3.13 9.64
N GLY A 31 3.57 -2.23 10.57
CA GLY A 31 3.06 -2.64 11.87
C GLY A 31 1.71 -3.33 11.76
N GLU A 32 0.82 -2.81 10.90
CA GLU A 32 -0.51 -3.38 10.74
C GLU A 32 -0.47 -4.67 9.94
N ILE A 33 0.42 -4.78 8.97
CA ILE A 33 0.54 -6.00 8.17
C ILE A 33 1.12 -7.13 9.01
N GLY A 34 2.11 -6.83 9.84
CA GLY A 34 2.81 -7.84 10.60
C GLY A 34 3.55 -8.77 9.64
N ASP A 35 3.28 -10.07 9.77
CA ASP A 35 3.90 -11.05 8.89
C ASP A 35 3.14 -11.09 7.57
N ILE A 36 3.84 -10.76 6.49
CA ILE A 36 3.19 -10.74 5.16
C ILE A 36 2.63 -12.10 4.77
N HIS A 37 3.15 -13.16 5.34
CA HIS A 37 2.69 -14.52 5.01
C HIS A 37 1.28 -14.80 5.53
N ARG A 38 0.74 -13.92 6.39
CA ARG A 38 -0.67 -14.01 6.77
C ARG A 38 -1.59 -13.87 5.56
N PHE A 39 -1.10 -13.21 4.52
CA PHE A 39 -1.90 -12.91 3.32
C PHE A 39 -1.35 -13.72 2.16
N SER A 40 -2.09 -14.75 1.77
CA SER A 40 -1.61 -15.67 0.73
C SER A 40 -1.56 -15.03 -0.65
N ASN A 41 -2.23 -13.91 -0.83
CA ASN A 41 -2.19 -13.18 -2.10
C ASN A 41 -2.54 -11.72 -1.85
N PRO A 42 -2.27 -10.83 -2.81
CA PRO A 42 -2.53 -9.40 -2.60
C PRO A 42 -4.00 -9.08 -2.37
N SER A 43 -4.92 -9.87 -2.92
CA SER A 43 -6.35 -9.62 -2.73
C SER A 43 -6.75 -9.72 -1.26
N LYS A 44 -6.13 -10.61 -0.53
CA LYS A 44 -6.42 -10.75 0.89
C LYS A 44 -5.94 -9.54 1.68
N LEU A 45 -4.80 -9.01 1.30
CA LEU A 45 -4.30 -7.78 1.92
C LEU A 45 -5.19 -6.60 1.56
N LEU A 46 -5.63 -6.52 0.30
CA LEU A 46 -6.57 -5.49 -0.11
C LEU A 46 -7.85 -5.52 0.71
N ALA A 47 -8.40 -6.71 0.91
CA ALA A 47 -9.61 -6.86 1.70
C ALA A 47 -9.38 -6.44 3.14
N PHE A 48 -8.25 -6.83 3.71
CA PHE A 48 -7.93 -6.45 5.08
C PHE A 48 -7.80 -4.93 5.23
N ALA A 49 -7.29 -4.27 4.20
CA ALA A 49 -7.16 -2.81 4.21
C ALA A 49 -8.45 -2.09 3.85
N GLY A 50 -9.47 -2.83 3.42
CA GLY A 50 -10.72 -2.22 3.00
C GLY A 50 -10.61 -1.49 1.68
N LEU A 51 -9.73 -1.97 0.80
CA LEU A 51 -9.46 -1.33 -0.49
C LEU A 51 -9.89 -2.21 -1.65
N ASP A 52 -10.86 -3.08 -1.43
CA ASP A 52 -11.37 -3.95 -2.48
C ASP A 52 -12.00 -3.09 -3.57
N PRO A 53 -11.56 -3.25 -4.83
CA PRO A 53 -12.08 -2.40 -5.92
C PRO A 53 -13.60 -2.46 -6.08
N SER A 54 -14.24 -3.56 -5.75
CA SER A 54 -15.68 -3.68 -5.90
C SER A 54 -16.43 -2.65 -5.06
N VAL A 55 -15.86 -2.25 -3.92
CA VAL A 55 -16.47 -1.25 -3.04
C VAL A 55 -16.46 0.11 -3.71
N TYR A 56 -15.37 0.45 -4.37
CA TYR A 56 -15.25 1.76 -5.02
C TYR A 56 -16.16 1.86 -6.24
N GLN A 57 -16.38 0.76 -6.93
CA GLN A 57 -17.17 0.79 -8.15
C GLN A 57 -18.66 0.83 -7.88
N SER A 58 -19.09 0.39 -6.71
CA SER A 58 -20.50 0.26 -6.41
C SER A 58 -21.22 1.59 -6.23
N GLY A 59 -20.50 2.63 -5.87
CA GLY A 59 -21.11 3.92 -5.60
C GLY A 59 -21.77 4.04 -4.24
N ASN A 60 -21.94 2.94 -3.52
CA ASN A 60 -22.51 2.96 -2.18
C ASN A 60 -21.41 2.95 -1.14
N PHE A 61 -20.44 3.73 -1.40
CA PHE A 61 -19.19 3.71 -0.70
C PHE A 61 -19.31 3.83 0.83
N PRO A 62 -20.02 4.84 1.37
CA PRO A 62 -19.93 5.05 2.82
C PRO A 62 -20.47 3.90 3.65
N ALA A 63 -21.62 3.36 3.30
CA ALA A 63 -22.22 2.30 4.10
C ALA A 63 -21.41 1.03 4.02
N LYS A 64 -21.02 0.64 2.83
CA LYS A 64 -20.23 -0.57 2.66
C LYS A 64 -18.86 -0.44 3.26
N THR A 65 -18.28 0.75 3.14
CA THR A 65 -16.96 1.00 3.70
C THR A 65 -16.98 0.89 5.21
N THR A 66 -18.02 1.39 5.85
CA THR A 66 -18.13 1.29 7.29
C THR A 66 -18.17 -0.17 7.74
N ARG A 67 -18.93 -0.98 7.04
CA ARG A 67 -19.01 -2.39 7.38
C ARG A 67 -17.67 -3.09 7.19
N MET A 68 -17.02 -2.83 6.07
CA MET A 68 -15.74 -3.44 5.79
C MET A 68 -14.67 -3.00 6.76
N SER A 69 -14.73 -1.74 7.19
CA SER A 69 -13.76 -1.22 8.14
C SER A 69 -13.81 -1.94 9.47
N LYS A 70 -14.96 -2.47 9.85
CA LYS A 70 -15.06 -3.21 11.08
C LYS A 70 -14.36 -4.56 11.01
N ARG A 71 -14.20 -5.10 9.81
CA ARG A 71 -13.56 -6.39 9.62
C ARG A 71 -12.08 -6.27 9.31
N GLY A 72 -11.67 -5.13 8.79
CA GLY A 72 -10.29 -4.91 8.43
C GLY A 72 -9.65 -3.85 9.28
N SER A 73 -8.53 -3.37 8.82
CA SER A 73 -7.75 -2.39 9.56
C SER A 73 -7.98 -0.99 9.00
N ARG A 74 -8.62 -0.14 9.81
CA ARG A 74 -8.77 1.27 9.46
C ARG A 74 -7.43 1.98 9.44
N VAL A 75 -6.56 1.60 10.34
CA VAL A 75 -5.24 2.21 10.44
C VAL A 75 -4.45 1.92 9.17
N LEU A 76 -4.50 0.68 8.71
CA LEU A 76 -3.79 0.31 7.49
C LEU A 76 -4.36 1.07 6.30
N ARG A 77 -5.68 1.15 6.19
CA ARG A 77 -6.29 1.87 5.08
C ARG A 77 -5.89 3.34 5.07
N TYR A 78 -5.94 3.97 6.24
CA TYR A 78 -5.56 5.36 6.36
C TYR A 78 -4.11 5.57 5.93
N ALA A 79 -3.22 4.73 6.41
CA ALA A 79 -1.80 4.86 6.08
C ALA A 79 -1.55 4.62 4.59
N LEU A 80 -2.26 3.65 4.01
CA LEU A 80 -2.10 3.35 2.58
C LEU A 80 -2.62 4.47 1.70
N VAL A 81 -3.75 5.06 2.06
CA VAL A 81 -4.31 6.15 1.27
C VAL A 81 -3.40 7.38 1.35
N ASN A 82 -2.90 7.69 2.54
CA ASN A 82 -1.95 8.78 2.68
C ASN A 82 -0.67 8.52 1.91
N ALA A 83 -0.15 7.31 2.02
CA ALA A 83 1.06 6.95 1.30
C ALA A 83 0.82 7.03 -0.21
N ALA A 84 -0.34 6.56 -0.66
CA ALA A 84 -0.65 6.58 -2.09
C ALA A 84 -0.64 8.00 -2.64
N TRP A 85 -1.19 8.96 -1.91
CA TRP A 85 -1.17 10.35 -2.37
C TRP A 85 0.24 10.87 -2.49
N ASN A 86 1.08 10.55 -1.51
CA ASN A 86 2.49 10.97 -1.58
C ASN A 86 3.22 10.28 -2.72
N VAL A 87 2.94 9.00 -2.94
CA VAL A 87 3.56 8.26 -4.04
C VAL A 87 3.14 8.83 -5.38
N VAL A 88 1.85 9.17 -5.53
CA VAL A 88 1.37 9.79 -6.77
C VAL A 88 2.17 11.05 -7.10
N ARG A 89 2.47 11.84 -6.09
CA ARG A 89 3.19 13.09 -6.31
C ARG A 89 4.69 12.91 -6.55
N ASN A 90 5.22 11.73 -6.23
CA ASN A 90 6.66 11.49 -6.30
C ASN A 90 7.07 10.38 -7.26
N ASN A 91 6.11 9.76 -7.93
CA ASN A 91 6.39 8.63 -8.80
C ASN A 91 5.60 8.78 -10.08
N ALA A 92 6.31 8.82 -11.21
CA ALA A 92 5.69 9.11 -12.50
C ALA A 92 4.67 8.04 -12.89
N THR A 93 4.94 6.79 -12.59
CA THR A 93 4.03 5.70 -12.93
C THR A 93 2.71 5.82 -12.17
N PHE A 94 2.78 6.11 -10.88
CA PHE A 94 1.58 6.27 -10.07
C PHE A 94 0.84 7.55 -10.44
N LYS A 95 1.56 8.60 -10.80
CA LYS A 95 0.91 9.82 -11.24
C LYS A 95 0.13 9.60 -12.52
N ALA A 96 0.73 8.89 -13.48
CA ALA A 96 0.03 8.57 -14.72
C ALA A 96 -1.21 7.73 -14.47
N TYR A 97 -1.09 6.78 -13.56
CA TYR A 97 -2.24 5.94 -13.20
C TYR A 97 -3.35 6.77 -12.56
N TYR A 98 -2.99 7.65 -11.64
CA TYR A 98 -3.96 8.53 -11.00
C TYR A 98 -4.64 9.43 -12.04
N ASP A 99 -3.86 10.03 -12.92
CA ASP A 99 -4.41 10.93 -13.94
C ASP A 99 -5.35 10.19 -14.87
N ALA A 100 -5.01 8.94 -15.23
CA ALA A 100 -5.88 8.14 -16.08
C ALA A 100 -7.21 7.87 -15.40
N LYS A 101 -7.19 7.56 -14.10
CA LYS A 101 -8.42 7.33 -13.36
C LYS A 101 -9.27 8.58 -13.27
N ARG A 102 -8.63 9.72 -13.08
CA ARG A 102 -9.36 10.99 -13.06
C ARG A 102 -9.99 11.28 -14.44
N ALA A 103 -9.26 10.94 -15.51
CA ALA A 103 -9.76 11.15 -16.86
C ALA A 103 -10.99 10.30 -17.17
N GLU A 104 -11.17 9.20 -16.44
CA GLU A 104 -12.36 8.37 -16.56
C GLU A 104 -13.58 9.01 -15.89
N GLY A 105 -13.41 10.15 -15.28
CA GLY A 105 -14.49 10.82 -14.57
C GLY A 105 -14.57 10.50 -13.10
N ARG A 106 -13.58 9.80 -12.55
CA ARG A 106 -13.60 9.42 -11.15
C ARG A 106 -13.21 10.59 -10.26
N SER A 107 -13.80 10.63 -9.08
CA SER A 107 -13.44 11.65 -8.10
C SER A 107 -12.01 11.44 -7.61
N HIS A 108 -11.50 12.46 -6.93
CA HIS A 108 -10.16 12.36 -6.34
C HIS A 108 -10.06 11.14 -5.41
N TYR A 109 -11.02 10.98 -4.52
CA TYR A 109 -10.98 9.87 -3.58
C TYR A 109 -11.09 8.52 -4.25
N ASN A 110 -11.91 8.43 -5.29
CA ASN A 110 -12.05 7.18 -6.00
C ASN A 110 -10.74 6.83 -6.73
N ALA A 111 -10.17 7.81 -7.42
CA ALA A 111 -8.89 7.61 -8.10
C ALA A 111 -7.79 7.26 -7.11
N LEU A 112 -7.77 7.92 -5.96
CA LEU A 112 -6.78 7.67 -4.94
C LEU A 112 -6.92 6.27 -4.35
N GLY A 113 -8.16 5.79 -4.19
CA GLY A 113 -8.39 4.44 -3.74
C GLY A 113 -7.82 3.41 -4.69
N HIS A 114 -7.97 3.65 -5.99
CA HIS A 114 -7.36 2.76 -6.98
C HIS A 114 -5.83 2.79 -6.89
N CYS A 115 -5.26 3.96 -6.66
CA CYS A 115 -3.81 4.07 -6.48
C CYS A 115 -3.36 3.34 -5.23
N ALA A 116 -4.11 3.44 -4.15
CA ALA A 116 -3.79 2.72 -2.92
C ALA A 116 -3.85 1.22 -3.15
N GLY A 117 -4.83 0.75 -3.93
CA GLY A 117 -4.92 -0.66 -4.27
C GLY A 117 -3.71 -1.13 -5.06
N LYS A 118 -3.28 -0.32 -6.03
CA LYS A 118 -2.07 -0.63 -6.79
C LYS A 118 -0.86 -0.68 -5.87
N LEU A 119 -0.78 0.25 -4.93
CA LEU A 119 0.31 0.29 -3.97
C LEU A 119 0.32 -0.96 -3.09
N VAL A 120 -0.85 -1.43 -2.67
CA VAL A 120 -0.94 -2.65 -1.89
C VAL A 120 -0.33 -3.84 -2.65
N ARG A 121 -0.62 -3.94 -3.94
CA ARG A 121 -0.09 -5.04 -4.73
C ARG A 121 1.42 -4.97 -4.83
N VAL A 122 1.95 -3.77 -4.99
CA VAL A 122 3.40 -3.57 -5.02
C VAL A 122 4.01 -3.93 -3.68
N ILE A 123 3.41 -3.46 -2.59
CA ILE A 123 3.92 -3.73 -1.26
C ILE A 123 3.90 -5.23 -0.97
N TRP A 124 2.79 -5.88 -1.29
CA TRP A 124 2.69 -7.33 -1.04
C TRP A 124 3.80 -8.08 -1.77
N LYS A 125 4.01 -7.74 -3.03
CA LYS A 125 5.03 -8.40 -3.82
C LYS A 125 6.41 -8.14 -3.25
N MET A 126 6.70 -6.89 -2.90
CA MET A 126 8.02 -6.54 -2.38
C MET A 126 8.31 -7.23 -1.05
N LEU A 127 7.31 -7.25 -0.15
CA LEU A 127 7.53 -7.88 1.15
C LEU A 127 7.65 -9.39 1.02
N THR A 128 6.86 -9.98 0.13
CA THR A 128 6.92 -11.42 -0.07
C THR A 128 8.28 -11.85 -0.60
N ASP A 129 8.87 -11.04 -1.47
CA ASP A 129 10.14 -11.36 -2.08
C ASP A 129 11.34 -10.82 -1.30
N GLU A 130 11.09 -10.21 -0.16
CA GLU A 130 12.14 -9.49 0.56
C GLU A 130 13.32 -10.39 0.92
N VAL A 131 13.05 -11.63 1.31
CA VAL A 131 14.12 -12.54 1.69
C VAL A 131 15.04 -12.83 0.51
N GLU A 132 14.44 -13.15 -0.65
CA GLU A 132 15.22 -13.36 -1.86
C GLU A 132 15.96 -12.10 -2.24
N PHE A 133 15.29 -10.96 -2.08
CA PHE A 133 15.84 -9.66 -2.37
C PHE A 133 17.15 -9.43 -1.62
N LEU A 134 17.16 -9.78 -0.34
CA LEU A 134 18.32 -9.57 0.50
C LEU A 134 19.48 -10.49 0.14
N PHE A 135 19.19 -11.65 -0.43
CA PHE A 135 20.21 -12.59 -0.82
C PHE A 135 20.79 -12.32 -2.20
N HIS A 136 20.09 -11.49 -3.00
CA HIS A 136 20.57 -11.14 -4.33
C HIS A 136 21.15 -9.74 -4.30
N ASN A 137 22.41 -9.60 -4.57
CA ASN A 137 23.06 -8.30 -4.52
C ASN A 137 22.62 -7.37 -5.64
N SER A 138 21.73 -7.80 -6.49
CA SER A 138 21.21 -6.98 -7.58
C SER A 138 19.82 -6.46 -7.24
N ALA A 139 19.63 -6.07 -5.98
CA ALA A 139 18.33 -5.63 -5.50
C ALA A 139 17.76 -4.48 -6.33
N SER A 140 18.60 -3.53 -6.72
CA SER A 140 18.14 -2.39 -7.49
C SER A 140 17.59 -2.83 -8.84
N ASP A 141 18.21 -3.82 -9.46
CA ASP A 141 17.74 -4.32 -10.74
C ASP A 141 16.36 -4.94 -10.59
N MET A 142 16.15 -5.67 -9.52
CA MET A 142 14.87 -6.31 -9.29
C MET A 142 13.76 -5.31 -9.03
N ILE A 143 14.09 -4.21 -8.37
CA ILE A 143 13.10 -3.17 -8.08
C ILE A 143 12.65 -2.48 -9.35
N PHE A 144 13.56 -2.25 -10.27
CA PHE A 144 13.27 -1.41 -11.43
C PHE A 144 13.07 -2.20 -12.71
N SER A 145 13.17 -3.51 -12.64
CA SER A 145 12.80 -4.34 -13.79
C SER A 145 11.33 -4.64 -13.73
#